data_718eac74d5a5ab2bdb2068a39eb1db74
#
_entry.id   718eac74d5a5ab2bdb2068a39eb1db74
#
_cell.length_a   1.000
_cell.length_b   1.000
_cell.length_c   1.000
_cell.angle_alpha   90.00
_cell.angle_beta   90.00
_cell.angle_gamma   90.00
#
_symmetry.space_group_name_H-M   'P 1'
#
loop_
_entity.id
_entity.type
_entity.pdbx_description
1 polymer ?
#
loop_
_entity_poly.entity_id
_entity_poly.type
_entity_poly.pdbx_seq_one_letter_code
_entity_poly.pdbx_strand_id
1 'polypeptide(L)'
;MRLDNYLISNLKGVPRSKIYSIIRKGEVRVNSKRYKLRQRIEAGDIVRIPPVEIKTGEAPKPRRQLIDLIKESFLFEDKSLLVIDKPIGIASHGGSGISLGLIEIVRQIDSTYKNIQLVHRLDKETSGCIVLAKKKSILREMHRLLRDHKVEKNYIAITQGKWEKKKIKVNLNLQKTIDSSGEKSIKVSYEGQNSLSTFEEITYNKGFSLVDCLLETGRTHQIRVHCNYLGHPIAGDKKYGDKEFNKRLIELGYRRMMLHASSIHFRDIGFSVKSKIPDEFNLLLDNI
;
A
#
# COMPACT_ATOMS: atom_id res chain seq x y z
N MET A 1 -24.50 -4.53 22.43
CA MET A 1 -23.75 -4.21 21.17
C MET A 1 -22.41 -3.58 21.55
N ARG A 2 -21.32 -3.67 20.71
CA ARG A 2 -20.06 -2.93 21.00
C ARG A 2 -20.24 -1.45 20.71
N LEU A 3 -19.62 -0.58 21.54
CA LEU A 3 -19.70 0.88 21.40
C LEU A 3 -19.22 1.37 20.04
N ASP A 4 -18.10 0.83 19.51
CA ASP A 4 -17.60 1.21 18.19
C ASP A 4 -18.59 0.88 17.06
N ASN A 5 -19.22 -0.30 17.10
CA ASN A 5 -20.21 -0.69 16.10
C ASN A 5 -21.49 0.18 16.20
N TYR A 6 -21.91 0.50 17.40
CA TYR A 6 -23.04 1.40 17.65
C TYR A 6 -22.78 2.77 17.02
N LEU A 7 -21.62 3.37 17.29
CA LEU A 7 -21.27 4.68 16.73
C LEU A 7 -21.12 4.65 15.20
N ILE A 8 -20.53 3.58 14.65
CA ILE A 8 -20.40 3.41 13.19
C ILE A 8 -21.78 3.33 12.51
N SER A 9 -22.75 2.71 13.15
CA SER A 9 -24.11 2.59 12.59
C SER A 9 -24.91 3.90 12.69
N ASN A 10 -24.67 4.68 13.74
CA ASN A 10 -25.43 5.93 13.99
C ASN A 10 -24.77 7.17 13.37
N LEU A 11 -23.44 7.21 13.26
CA LEU A 11 -22.68 8.32 12.68
C LEU A 11 -22.32 8.01 11.21
N LYS A 12 -23.37 7.84 10.38
CA LYS A 12 -23.17 7.62 8.94
C LYS A 12 -22.41 8.82 8.32
N GLY A 13 -21.35 8.51 7.52
CA GLY A 13 -20.50 9.54 6.90
C GLY A 13 -19.30 9.98 7.75
N VAL A 14 -19.25 9.65 9.04
CA VAL A 14 -18.05 9.91 9.86
C VAL A 14 -17.02 8.83 9.66
N PRO A 15 -15.74 9.16 9.30
CA PRO A 15 -14.67 8.17 9.15
C PRO A 15 -14.46 7.36 10.43
N ARG A 16 -14.26 6.05 10.30
CA ARG A 16 -13.99 5.16 11.45
C ARG A 16 -12.81 5.63 12.32
N SER A 17 -11.78 6.19 11.69
CA SER A 17 -10.63 6.78 12.39
C SER A 17 -11.05 7.91 13.33
N LYS A 18 -11.98 8.77 12.92
CA LYS A 18 -12.54 9.84 13.76
C LYS A 18 -13.37 9.26 14.90
N ILE A 19 -14.24 8.27 14.63
CA ILE A 19 -15.01 7.55 15.66
C ILE A 19 -14.07 6.95 16.71
N TYR A 20 -13.02 6.27 16.27
CA TYR A 20 -12.03 5.69 17.19
C TYR A 20 -11.25 6.75 17.98
N SER A 21 -10.99 7.91 17.36
CA SER A 21 -10.32 9.04 18.02
C SER A 21 -11.18 9.60 19.16
N ILE A 22 -12.45 9.91 18.91
CA ILE A 22 -13.35 10.48 19.92
C ILE A 22 -13.62 9.52 21.09
N ILE A 23 -13.64 8.20 20.83
CA ILE A 23 -13.73 7.21 21.92
C ILE A 23 -12.45 7.22 22.76
N ARG A 24 -11.26 7.16 22.12
CA ARG A 24 -9.96 7.14 22.82
C ARG A 24 -9.71 8.40 23.62
N LYS A 25 -10.08 9.56 23.10
CA LYS A 25 -9.99 10.83 23.79
C LYS A 25 -10.99 10.95 24.96
N GLY A 26 -11.99 10.03 25.01
CA GLY A 26 -13.05 10.06 26.00
C GLY A 26 -14.07 11.17 25.78
N GLU A 27 -14.17 11.67 24.55
CA GLU A 27 -15.21 12.62 24.15
C GLU A 27 -16.59 11.95 24.10
N VAL A 28 -16.63 10.65 23.78
CA VAL A 28 -17.82 9.80 23.93
C VAL A 28 -17.90 9.31 25.36
N ARG A 29 -19.11 9.38 25.95
CA ARG A 29 -19.42 8.90 27.30
C ARG A 29 -20.62 7.98 27.25
N VAL A 30 -20.61 6.93 28.08
CA VAL A 30 -21.77 6.06 28.32
C VAL A 30 -22.13 6.15 29.79
N ASN A 31 -23.34 6.59 30.12
CA ASN A 31 -23.77 6.88 31.49
C ASN A 31 -22.74 7.77 32.24
N SER A 32 -22.25 8.82 31.55
CA SER A 32 -21.24 9.78 32.03
C SER A 32 -19.83 9.20 32.22
N LYS A 33 -19.60 7.90 32.02
CA LYS A 33 -18.29 7.23 32.18
C LYS A 33 -17.56 7.06 30.85
N ARG A 34 -16.21 6.99 30.94
CA ARG A 34 -15.36 6.63 29.81
C ARG A 34 -15.50 5.15 29.47
N TYR A 35 -15.64 4.83 28.19
CA TYR A 35 -15.69 3.47 27.69
C TYR A 35 -14.50 3.18 26.77
N LYS A 36 -14.05 1.91 26.76
CA LYS A 36 -13.03 1.43 25.82
C LYS A 36 -13.67 1.13 24.46
N LEU A 37 -12.87 1.16 23.41
CA LEU A 37 -13.32 1.02 22.01
C LEU A 37 -14.24 -0.19 21.76
N ARG A 38 -13.89 -1.34 22.37
CA ARG A 38 -14.62 -2.60 22.16
C ARG A 38 -15.57 -2.95 23.31
N GLN A 39 -15.74 -2.06 24.28
CA GLN A 39 -16.64 -2.29 25.39
C GLN A 39 -18.08 -2.37 24.92
N ARG A 40 -18.87 -3.26 25.49
CA ARG A 40 -20.27 -3.45 25.15
C ARG A 40 -21.14 -2.44 25.86
N ILE A 41 -22.14 -1.96 25.14
CA ILE A 41 -23.26 -1.18 25.67
C ILE A 41 -24.52 -2.05 25.70
N GLU A 42 -25.44 -1.74 26.62
CA GLU A 42 -26.67 -2.47 26.88
C GLU A 42 -27.88 -1.62 26.51
N ALA A 43 -29.08 -2.22 26.49
CA ALA A 43 -30.31 -1.49 26.31
C ALA A 43 -30.54 -0.59 27.54
N GLY A 44 -30.92 0.68 27.30
CA GLY A 44 -31.07 1.69 28.33
C GLY A 44 -29.83 2.55 28.60
N ASP A 45 -28.64 2.21 28.08
CA ASP A 45 -27.48 3.04 28.21
C ASP A 45 -27.62 4.38 27.48
N ILE A 46 -27.30 5.48 28.15
CA ILE A 46 -27.26 6.83 27.57
C ILE A 46 -25.88 7.09 26.99
N VAL A 47 -25.80 7.18 25.65
CA VAL A 47 -24.54 7.44 24.93
C VAL A 47 -24.45 8.90 24.54
N ARG A 48 -23.62 9.69 25.24
CA ARG A 48 -23.30 11.06 24.85
C ARG A 48 -22.25 11.05 23.72
N ILE A 49 -22.61 11.65 22.59
CA ILE A 49 -21.74 11.81 21.42
C ILE A 49 -21.37 13.30 21.30
N PRO A 50 -20.06 13.65 21.16
CA PRO A 50 -19.68 15.01 20.91
C PRO A 50 -20.17 15.49 19.54
N PRO A 51 -20.29 16.81 19.29
CA PRO A 51 -20.53 17.32 17.95
C PRO A 51 -19.43 16.80 17.01
N VAL A 52 -19.86 16.15 15.95
CA VAL A 52 -18.95 15.63 14.93
C VAL A 52 -19.30 16.31 13.62
N GLU A 53 -18.40 17.16 13.13
CA GLU A 53 -18.53 17.70 11.79
C GLU A 53 -18.47 16.56 10.77
N ILE A 54 -19.56 16.31 10.11
CA ILE A 54 -19.60 15.49 8.91
C ILE A 54 -19.18 16.42 7.78
N LYS A 55 -17.97 16.27 7.27
CA LYS A 55 -17.61 16.92 6.02
C LYS A 55 -18.47 16.31 4.90
N THR A 56 -19.61 16.90 4.67
CA THR A 56 -20.52 16.61 3.55
C THR A 56 -20.00 17.18 2.22
N GLY A 57 -18.69 17.35 2.08
CA GLY A 57 -18.10 17.70 0.82
C GLY A 57 -18.32 16.57 -0.19
N GLU A 58 -18.76 16.88 -1.40
CA GLU A 58 -18.71 15.93 -2.52
C GLU A 58 -17.33 15.29 -2.59
N ALA A 59 -17.29 13.99 -2.80
CA ALA A 59 -16.01 13.30 -3.01
C ALA A 59 -15.29 14.01 -4.17
N PRO A 60 -13.99 14.35 -4.02
CA PRO A 60 -13.27 15.05 -5.07
C PRO A 60 -13.39 14.25 -6.37
N LYS A 61 -13.75 14.95 -7.46
CA LYS A 61 -13.89 14.33 -8.78
C LYS A 61 -12.52 14.26 -9.44
N PRO A 62 -12.10 13.09 -9.92
CA PRO A 62 -10.85 12.96 -10.66
C PRO A 62 -10.97 13.71 -12.00
N ARG A 63 -9.86 14.30 -12.47
CA ARG A 63 -9.78 14.88 -13.81
C ARG A 63 -9.95 13.78 -14.85
N ARG A 64 -10.55 14.10 -16.00
CA ARG A 64 -10.78 13.14 -17.09
C ARG A 64 -9.50 12.41 -17.53
N GLN A 65 -8.40 13.16 -17.71
CA GLN A 65 -7.09 12.59 -18.04
C GLN A 65 -6.63 11.50 -17.06
N LEU A 66 -6.91 11.68 -15.75
CA LEU A 66 -6.56 10.69 -14.73
C LEU A 66 -7.44 9.44 -14.81
N ILE A 67 -8.72 9.61 -15.16
CA ILE A 67 -9.64 8.50 -15.42
C ILE A 67 -9.15 7.71 -16.62
N ASP A 68 -8.82 8.37 -17.72
CA ASP A 68 -8.37 7.75 -18.95
C ASP A 68 -7.05 6.99 -18.73
N LEU A 69 -6.07 7.59 -18.03
CA LEU A 69 -4.83 6.93 -17.62
C LEU A 69 -5.08 5.64 -16.82
N ILE A 70 -6.02 5.65 -15.87
CA ILE A 70 -6.33 4.46 -15.08
C ILE A 70 -7.02 3.39 -15.92
N LYS A 71 -7.91 3.76 -16.86
CA LYS A 71 -8.55 2.81 -17.78
C LYS A 71 -7.53 2.13 -18.69
N GLU A 72 -6.59 2.89 -19.23
CA GLU A 72 -5.50 2.36 -20.07
C GLU A 72 -4.54 1.44 -19.30
N SER A 73 -4.52 1.58 -17.96
CA SER A 73 -3.69 0.75 -17.08
C SER A 73 -4.35 -0.58 -16.66
N PHE A 74 -5.52 -0.94 -17.22
CA PHE A 74 -6.18 -2.21 -16.90
C PHE A 74 -5.41 -3.39 -17.54
N LEU A 75 -4.94 -4.31 -16.70
CA LEU A 75 -4.21 -5.51 -17.12
C LEU A 75 -5.13 -6.71 -17.31
N PHE A 76 -6.16 -6.81 -16.48
CA PHE A 76 -7.12 -7.90 -16.48
C PHE A 76 -8.44 -7.46 -15.86
N GLU A 77 -9.53 -7.92 -16.41
CA GLU A 77 -10.86 -7.71 -15.85
C GLU A 77 -11.79 -8.90 -16.14
N ASP A 78 -12.52 -9.34 -15.11
CA ASP A 78 -13.62 -10.30 -15.24
C ASP A 78 -14.81 -9.91 -14.33
N LYS A 79 -15.75 -10.86 -14.11
CA LYS A 79 -16.92 -10.66 -13.22
C LYS A 79 -16.55 -10.54 -11.73
N SER A 80 -15.33 -10.87 -11.35
CA SER A 80 -14.86 -11.04 -9.96
C SER A 80 -13.75 -10.07 -9.57
N LEU A 81 -12.79 -9.88 -10.47
CA LEU A 81 -11.56 -9.15 -10.25
C LEU A 81 -11.34 -8.06 -11.30
N LEU A 82 -10.57 -7.07 -10.92
CA LEU A 82 -9.92 -6.09 -11.77
C LEU A 82 -8.46 -6.01 -11.35
N VAL A 83 -7.51 -6.10 -12.28
CA VAL A 83 -6.09 -5.88 -12.04
C VAL A 83 -5.62 -4.68 -12.82
N ILE A 84 -4.90 -3.81 -12.17
CA ILE A 84 -4.43 -2.54 -12.74
C ILE A 84 -2.91 -2.49 -12.63
N ASP A 85 -2.25 -2.06 -13.68
CA ASP A 85 -0.87 -1.57 -13.61
C ASP A 85 -0.88 -0.18 -12.96
N LYS A 86 -0.79 -0.15 -11.62
CA LYS A 86 -0.91 1.10 -10.88
C LYS A 86 0.17 2.08 -11.31
N PRO A 87 -0.17 3.23 -11.87
CA PRO A 87 0.83 4.26 -12.16
C PRO A 87 1.55 4.72 -10.89
N ILE A 88 2.81 5.14 -11.05
CA ILE A 88 3.55 5.77 -9.96
C ILE A 88 2.89 7.09 -9.53
N GLY A 89 3.10 7.50 -8.28
CA GLY A 89 2.57 8.76 -7.75
C GLY A 89 1.11 8.70 -7.30
N ILE A 90 0.38 7.62 -7.58
CA ILE A 90 -1.01 7.40 -7.15
C ILE A 90 -1.02 6.47 -5.93
N ALA A 91 -1.57 6.96 -4.81
CA ALA A 91 -1.76 6.12 -3.63
C ALA A 91 -2.84 5.05 -3.87
N SER A 92 -2.73 3.88 -3.25
CA SER A 92 -3.75 2.82 -3.39
C SER A 92 -5.12 3.26 -2.88
N HIS A 93 -5.17 4.08 -1.82
CA HIS A 93 -6.40 4.65 -1.24
C HIS A 93 -6.14 6.08 -0.75
N GLY A 94 -7.17 6.87 -0.67
CA GLY A 94 -7.16 8.18 -0.01
C GLY A 94 -6.90 8.08 1.50
N GLY A 95 -6.56 9.19 2.12
CA GLY A 95 -6.25 9.25 3.56
C GLY A 95 -5.75 10.61 3.98
N SER A 96 -5.02 10.69 5.10
CA SER A 96 -4.47 11.96 5.59
C SER A 96 -3.61 12.63 4.53
N GLY A 97 -4.06 13.79 4.02
CA GLY A 97 -3.36 14.56 2.99
C GLY A 97 -3.53 14.05 1.55
N ILE A 98 -4.27 12.97 1.32
CA ILE A 98 -4.54 12.42 -0.01
C ILE A 98 -6.05 12.34 -0.20
N SER A 99 -6.59 13.21 -1.04
CA SER A 99 -8.03 13.29 -1.29
C SER A 99 -8.54 12.18 -2.23
N LEU A 100 -7.71 11.76 -3.20
CA LEU A 100 -8.02 10.73 -4.18
C LEU A 100 -6.90 9.69 -4.25
N GLY A 101 -7.20 8.44 -3.97
CA GLY A 101 -6.37 7.30 -4.30
C GLY A 101 -6.94 6.50 -5.46
N LEU A 102 -6.24 5.45 -5.88
CA LEU A 102 -6.65 4.59 -7.00
C LEU A 102 -8.08 4.07 -6.83
N ILE A 103 -8.42 3.56 -5.63
CA ILE A 103 -9.74 2.97 -5.36
C ILE A 103 -10.87 3.99 -5.50
N GLU A 104 -10.66 5.24 -5.07
CA GLU A 104 -11.62 6.31 -5.19
C GLU A 104 -11.81 6.74 -6.65
N ILE A 105 -10.74 6.72 -7.45
CA ILE A 105 -10.79 7.00 -8.89
C ILE A 105 -11.55 5.90 -9.61
N VAL A 106 -11.18 4.63 -9.38
CA VAL A 106 -11.83 3.47 -10.03
C VAL A 106 -13.34 3.44 -9.77
N ARG A 107 -13.77 3.75 -8.54
CA ARG A 107 -15.20 3.82 -8.17
C ARG A 107 -15.98 4.90 -8.92
N GLN A 108 -15.29 5.88 -9.51
CA GLN A 108 -15.90 6.98 -10.26
C GLN A 108 -15.80 6.78 -11.79
N ILE A 109 -15.14 5.71 -12.24
CA ILE A 109 -15.06 5.36 -13.67
C ILE A 109 -16.41 4.89 -14.19
N ASP A 110 -17.06 3.99 -13.44
CA ASP A 110 -18.33 3.37 -13.82
C ASP A 110 -19.09 2.90 -12.58
N SER A 111 -20.43 2.83 -12.69
CA SER A 111 -21.32 2.40 -11.60
C SER A 111 -21.07 0.96 -11.15
N THR A 112 -20.59 0.08 -12.04
CA THR A 112 -20.22 -1.31 -11.74
C THR A 112 -19.09 -1.43 -10.73
N TYR A 113 -18.21 -0.42 -10.66
CA TYR A 113 -17.10 -0.36 -9.71
C TYR A 113 -17.45 0.28 -8.36
N LYS A 114 -18.68 0.73 -8.14
CA LYS A 114 -19.09 1.43 -6.91
C LYS A 114 -18.69 0.71 -5.62
N ASN A 115 -18.73 -0.63 -5.62
CA ASN A 115 -18.43 -1.47 -4.46
C ASN A 115 -17.07 -2.17 -4.53
N ILE A 116 -16.24 -1.86 -5.54
CA ILE A 116 -14.93 -2.50 -5.71
C ILE A 116 -14.02 -2.22 -4.50
N GLN A 117 -13.19 -3.18 -4.13
CA GLN A 117 -12.33 -3.13 -2.95
C GLN A 117 -10.91 -3.57 -3.29
N LEU A 118 -9.91 -2.97 -2.66
CA LEU A 118 -8.52 -3.39 -2.77
C LEU A 118 -8.31 -4.75 -2.11
N VAL A 119 -7.72 -5.70 -2.82
CA VAL A 119 -7.25 -6.98 -2.28
C VAL A 119 -5.96 -6.77 -1.48
N HIS A 120 -5.07 -5.93 -1.96
CA HIS A 120 -3.84 -5.51 -1.30
C HIS A 120 -3.52 -4.06 -1.63
N ARG A 121 -2.37 -3.59 -1.21
CA ARG A 121 -1.95 -2.20 -1.46
C ARG A 121 -0.51 -2.12 -1.92
N LEU A 122 -0.22 -1.12 -2.73
CA LEU A 122 1.12 -0.66 -3.07
C LEU A 122 1.35 0.73 -2.47
N ASP A 123 2.60 1.06 -2.23
CA ASP A 123 2.98 2.42 -1.83
C ASP A 123 2.68 3.42 -2.96
N LYS A 124 2.56 4.69 -2.63
CA LYS A 124 2.29 5.75 -3.61
C LYS A 124 3.33 5.76 -4.72
N GLU A 125 4.60 5.63 -4.36
CA GLU A 125 5.74 5.69 -5.29
C GLU A 125 6.11 4.33 -5.92
N THR A 126 5.37 3.26 -5.60
CA THR A 126 5.51 1.94 -6.24
C THR A 126 4.50 1.81 -7.38
N SER A 127 4.94 1.43 -8.57
CA SER A 127 4.07 1.11 -9.72
C SER A 127 3.81 -0.41 -9.83
N GLY A 128 2.91 -0.83 -10.71
CA GLY A 128 2.74 -2.25 -11.05
C GLY A 128 1.44 -2.88 -10.59
N CYS A 129 1.40 -4.21 -10.63
CA CYS A 129 0.22 -5.03 -10.41
C CYS A 129 -0.47 -4.77 -9.08
N ILE A 130 -1.72 -4.29 -9.13
CA ILE A 130 -2.60 -4.18 -7.96
C ILE A 130 -3.95 -4.83 -8.26
N VAL A 131 -4.41 -5.67 -7.34
CA VAL A 131 -5.65 -6.46 -7.50
C VAL A 131 -6.78 -5.82 -6.71
N LEU A 132 -7.94 -5.69 -7.36
CA LEU A 132 -9.19 -5.22 -6.79
C LEU A 132 -10.26 -6.30 -6.95
N ALA A 133 -11.11 -6.46 -5.94
CA ALA A 133 -12.22 -7.41 -5.95
C ALA A 133 -13.55 -6.68 -6.14
N LYS A 134 -14.37 -7.11 -7.11
CA LYS A 134 -15.69 -6.55 -7.39
C LYS A 134 -16.76 -7.04 -6.41
N LYS A 135 -16.53 -8.19 -5.76
CA LYS A 135 -17.48 -8.82 -4.82
C LYS A 135 -16.85 -9.05 -3.45
N LYS A 136 -17.64 -8.91 -2.38
CA LYS A 136 -17.17 -9.14 -1.00
C LYS A 136 -16.77 -10.59 -0.73
N SER A 137 -17.38 -11.58 -1.38
CA SER A 137 -17.02 -13.00 -1.27
C SER A 137 -15.62 -13.23 -1.83
N ILE A 138 -15.33 -12.71 -3.02
CA ILE A 138 -14.02 -12.76 -3.67
C ILE A 138 -12.96 -12.05 -2.82
N LEU A 139 -13.27 -10.86 -2.30
CA LEU A 139 -12.36 -10.15 -1.41
C LEU A 139 -11.96 -11.00 -0.19
N ARG A 140 -12.93 -11.67 0.44
CA ARG A 140 -12.66 -12.54 1.60
C ARG A 140 -11.75 -13.71 1.23
N GLU A 141 -11.98 -14.32 0.07
CA GLU A 141 -11.17 -15.41 -0.45
C GLU A 141 -9.74 -14.95 -0.76
N MET A 142 -9.57 -13.85 -1.49
CA MET A 142 -8.25 -13.28 -1.77
C MET A 142 -7.49 -12.93 -0.49
N HIS A 143 -8.17 -12.36 0.50
CA HIS A 143 -7.57 -12.07 1.81
C HIS A 143 -7.19 -13.35 2.58
N ARG A 144 -7.95 -14.44 2.42
CA ARG A 144 -7.58 -15.75 2.99
C ARG A 144 -6.28 -16.24 2.35
N LEU A 145 -6.20 -16.28 1.02
CA LEU A 145 -5.00 -16.71 0.30
C LEU A 145 -3.76 -15.87 0.66
N LEU A 146 -3.92 -14.56 0.83
CA LEU A 146 -2.83 -13.68 1.29
C LEU A 146 -2.35 -14.02 2.71
N ARG A 147 -3.27 -14.29 3.65
CA ARG A 147 -2.91 -14.67 5.02
C ARG A 147 -2.26 -16.04 5.10
N ASP A 148 -2.70 -16.97 4.25
CA ASP A 148 -2.22 -18.36 4.19
C ASP A 148 -0.92 -18.49 3.36
N HIS A 149 -0.30 -17.36 2.97
CA HIS A 149 0.93 -17.30 2.15
C HIS A 149 0.83 -18.07 0.81
N LYS A 150 -0.38 -18.12 0.22
CA LYS A 150 -0.68 -18.77 -1.07
C LYS A 150 -0.56 -17.81 -2.27
N VAL A 151 0.07 -16.65 -2.06
CA VAL A 151 0.19 -15.60 -3.08
C VAL A 151 1.66 -15.22 -3.23
N GLU A 152 2.20 -15.41 -4.42
CA GLU A 152 3.51 -14.91 -4.82
C GLU A 152 3.37 -13.48 -5.33
N LYS A 153 4.23 -12.61 -4.87
CA LYS A 153 4.30 -11.19 -5.28
C LYS A 153 5.73 -10.89 -5.67
N ASN A 154 5.96 -10.72 -6.96
CA ASN A 154 7.26 -10.38 -7.48
C ASN A 154 7.33 -8.90 -7.78
N TYR A 155 8.49 -8.34 -7.51
CA TYR A 155 8.83 -6.95 -7.78
C TYR A 155 10.16 -6.89 -8.48
N ILE A 156 10.34 -5.85 -9.30
CA ILE A 156 11.62 -5.49 -9.86
C ILE A 156 12.05 -4.15 -9.23
N ALA A 157 13.29 -4.08 -8.81
CA ALA A 157 13.89 -2.86 -8.26
C ALA A 157 15.24 -2.57 -8.92
N ILE A 158 15.58 -1.28 -9.04
CA ILE A 158 16.98 -0.87 -9.25
C ILE A 158 17.51 -0.37 -7.92
N THR A 159 18.65 -0.93 -7.49
CA THR A 159 19.28 -0.65 -6.20
C THR A 159 20.69 -0.13 -6.40
N GLN A 160 21.22 0.54 -5.39
CA GLN A 160 22.61 1.00 -5.34
C GLN A 160 23.58 -0.16 -5.12
N GLY A 161 24.70 -0.15 -5.87
CA GLY A 161 25.83 -1.04 -5.65
C GLY A 161 25.62 -2.44 -6.21
N LYS A 162 26.69 -3.23 -6.23
CA LYS A 162 26.72 -4.62 -6.64
C LYS A 162 26.40 -5.52 -5.43
N TRP A 163 25.53 -6.50 -5.60
CA TRP A 163 25.22 -7.45 -4.55
C TRP A 163 26.33 -8.51 -4.43
N GLU A 164 26.81 -8.74 -3.21
CA GLU A 164 27.87 -9.73 -2.97
C GLU A 164 27.42 -11.17 -3.27
N LYS A 165 26.14 -11.45 -3.00
CA LYS A 165 25.53 -12.76 -3.26
C LYS A 165 24.42 -12.60 -4.28
N LYS A 166 24.45 -13.46 -5.31
CA LYS A 166 23.44 -13.43 -6.37
C LYS A 166 22.01 -13.58 -5.82
N LYS A 167 21.83 -14.35 -4.74
CA LYS A 167 20.53 -14.58 -4.09
C LYS A 167 20.62 -14.50 -2.57
N ILE A 168 19.76 -13.68 -1.96
CA ILE A 168 19.73 -13.46 -0.51
C ILE A 168 18.30 -13.58 -0.01
N LYS A 169 18.10 -14.40 1.04
CA LYS A 169 16.84 -14.45 1.79
C LYS A 169 16.97 -13.61 3.07
N VAL A 170 16.07 -12.66 3.24
CA VAL A 170 16.06 -11.69 4.35
C VAL A 170 14.86 -11.94 5.23
N ASN A 171 15.12 -12.22 6.50
CA ASN A 171 14.12 -12.41 7.53
C ASN A 171 14.37 -11.38 8.65
N LEU A 172 13.57 -10.32 8.69
CA LEU A 172 13.71 -9.21 9.65
C LEU A 172 12.34 -8.86 10.25
N ASN A 173 12.35 -8.38 11.48
CA ASN A 173 11.15 -7.82 12.08
C ASN A 173 11.08 -6.32 11.83
N LEU A 174 9.95 -5.85 11.32
CA LEU A 174 9.71 -4.46 10.96
C LEU A 174 8.71 -3.80 11.91
N GLN A 175 9.10 -2.67 12.50
CA GLN A 175 8.30 -1.88 13.41
C GLN A 175 7.98 -0.51 12.82
N LYS A 176 6.72 -0.10 12.99
CA LYS A 176 6.28 1.25 12.64
C LYS A 176 6.71 2.23 13.72
N THR A 177 7.39 3.29 13.31
CA THR A 177 7.83 4.39 14.17
C THR A 177 7.24 5.71 13.72
N ILE A 178 7.21 6.65 14.64
CA ILE A 178 6.83 8.05 14.39
C ILE A 178 7.97 8.86 14.99
N ASP A 179 8.60 9.69 14.19
CA ASP A 179 9.65 10.59 14.68
C ASP A 179 9.09 11.81 15.41
N SER A 180 9.97 12.66 15.91
CA SER A 180 9.60 13.89 16.62
C SER A 180 8.82 14.90 15.77
N SER A 181 8.94 14.82 14.44
CA SER A 181 8.18 15.65 13.50
C SER A 181 6.79 15.09 13.21
N GLY A 182 6.45 13.89 13.70
CA GLY A 182 5.21 13.17 13.41
C GLY A 182 5.26 12.37 12.11
N GLU A 183 6.42 12.27 11.45
CA GLU A 183 6.57 11.48 10.25
C GLU A 183 6.61 9.99 10.58
N LYS A 184 5.79 9.21 9.86
CA LYS A 184 5.69 7.75 10.04
C LYS A 184 6.75 7.06 9.20
N SER A 185 7.60 6.26 9.82
CA SER A 185 8.61 5.43 9.15
C SER A 185 8.53 3.97 9.59
N ILE A 186 9.30 3.11 8.93
CA ILE A 186 9.47 1.71 9.30
C ILE A 186 10.95 1.49 9.58
N LYS A 187 11.25 0.78 10.66
CA LYS A 187 12.62 0.38 11.00
C LYS A 187 12.70 -1.10 11.36
N VAL A 188 13.88 -1.67 11.26
CA VAL A 188 14.17 -3.00 11.80
C VAL A 188 14.18 -2.93 13.32
N SER A 189 13.46 -3.85 13.98
CA SER A 189 13.35 -3.88 15.44
C SER A 189 12.90 -5.27 15.90
N TYR A 190 13.45 -5.77 16.99
CA TYR A 190 13.05 -7.04 17.60
C TYR A 190 11.57 -7.10 17.98
N GLU A 191 10.96 -5.97 18.36
CA GLU A 191 9.53 -5.86 18.69
C GLU A 191 8.62 -5.75 17.42
N GLY A 192 9.22 -5.75 16.24
CA GLY A 192 8.52 -5.60 14.99
C GLY A 192 7.75 -6.87 14.56
N GLN A 193 7.01 -6.73 13.47
CA GLN A 193 6.34 -7.86 12.84
C GLN A 193 7.29 -8.54 11.85
N ASN A 194 7.33 -9.86 11.88
CA ASN A 194 8.14 -10.65 10.97
C ASN A 194 7.87 -10.31 9.51
N SER A 195 8.95 -10.17 8.75
CA SER A 195 8.92 -9.89 7.32
C SER A 195 9.99 -10.71 6.59
N LEU A 196 9.59 -11.31 5.48
CA LEU A 196 10.39 -12.24 4.72
C LEU A 196 10.38 -11.86 3.24
N SER A 197 11.58 -11.65 2.69
CA SER A 197 11.80 -11.34 1.27
C SER A 197 12.99 -12.11 0.74
N THR A 198 12.93 -12.48 -0.53
CA THR A 198 14.08 -13.04 -1.26
C THR A 198 14.46 -12.07 -2.36
N PHE A 199 15.75 -11.75 -2.49
CA PHE A 199 16.31 -10.87 -3.51
C PHE A 199 17.25 -11.68 -4.39
N GLU A 200 17.21 -11.42 -5.70
CA GLU A 200 18.12 -12.04 -6.67
C GLU A 200 18.60 -10.96 -7.65
N GLU A 201 19.94 -10.72 -7.68
CA GLU A 201 20.52 -9.80 -8.64
C GLU A 201 20.45 -10.40 -10.05
N ILE A 202 19.76 -9.68 -10.96
CA ILE A 202 19.64 -10.06 -12.37
C ILE A 202 20.87 -9.57 -13.14
N THR A 203 21.19 -8.29 -12.99
CA THR A 203 22.34 -7.66 -13.64
C THR A 203 22.86 -6.47 -12.82
N TYR A 204 24.10 -6.13 -13.04
CA TYR A 204 24.77 -4.97 -12.45
C TYR A 204 25.47 -4.15 -13.54
N ASN A 205 25.31 -2.84 -13.51
CA ASN A 205 26.03 -1.89 -14.35
C ASN A 205 26.35 -0.61 -13.59
N LYS A 206 27.61 -0.18 -13.60
CA LYS A 206 28.16 1.12 -13.11
C LYS A 206 27.53 1.65 -11.80
N GLY A 207 27.34 0.79 -10.82
CA GLY A 207 26.82 1.15 -9.50
C GLY A 207 25.32 0.97 -9.32
N PHE A 208 24.61 0.43 -10.32
CA PHE A 208 23.18 0.09 -10.29
C PHE A 208 22.98 -1.41 -10.49
N SER A 209 22.20 -2.05 -9.63
CA SER A 209 21.78 -3.44 -9.79
C SER A 209 20.28 -3.54 -10.08
N LEU A 210 19.91 -4.30 -11.09
CA LEU A 210 18.54 -4.75 -11.31
C LEU A 210 18.31 -6.00 -10.47
N VAL A 211 17.30 -5.97 -9.62
CA VAL A 211 17.04 -7.01 -8.63
C VAL A 211 15.61 -7.51 -8.71
N ASP A 212 15.44 -8.82 -8.80
CA ASP A 212 14.14 -9.46 -8.58
C ASP A 212 13.89 -9.63 -7.07
N CYS A 213 12.68 -9.30 -6.64
CA CYS A 213 12.30 -9.29 -5.23
C CYS A 213 11.03 -10.10 -5.03
N LEU A 214 11.13 -11.29 -4.44
CA LEU A 214 9.99 -12.10 -4.05
C LEU A 214 9.55 -11.77 -2.62
N LEU A 215 8.29 -11.37 -2.45
CA LEU A 215 7.70 -11.12 -1.12
C LEU A 215 6.88 -12.31 -0.62
N GLU A 216 7.32 -12.92 0.47
CA GLU A 216 6.55 -13.92 1.22
C GLU A 216 5.57 -13.25 2.20
N THR A 217 5.91 -12.08 2.73
CA THR A 217 5.04 -11.23 3.56
C THR A 217 4.77 -9.90 2.87
N GLY A 218 3.87 -9.07 3.41
CA GLY A 218 3.51 -7.77 2.81
C GLY A 218 3.47 -6.65 3.84
N ARG A 219 4.59 -6.38 4.53
CA ARG A 219 4.67 -5.27 5.49
C ARG A 219 4.85 -3.94 4.76
N THR A 220 4.41 -2.87 5.40
CA THR A 220 4.60 -1.51 4.86
C THR A 220 6.07 -1.25 4.58
N HIS A 221 6.40 -0.74 3.39
CA HIS A 221 7.75 -0.41 2.92
C HIS A 221 8.77 -1.56 3.01
N GLN A 222 8.33 -2.82 3.05
CA GLN A 222 9.19 -3.97 3.34
C GLN A 222 10.42 -4.04 2.44
N ILE A 223 10.26 -4.07 1.12
CA ILE A 223 11.39 -4.15 0.17
C ILE A 223 12.35 -2.98 0.40
N ARG A 224 11.83 -1.77 0.53
CA ARG A 224 12.59 -0.53 0.70
C ARG A 224 13.48 -0.58 1.94
N VAL A 225 12.92 -1.02 3.07
CA VAL A 225 13.66 -1.15 4.35
C VAL A 225 14.67 -2.31 4.28
N HIS A 226 14.31 -3.45 3.68
CA HIS A 226 15.21 -4.58 3.52
C HIS A 226 16.40 -4.21 2.64
N CYS A 227 16.19 -3.58 1.49
CA CYS A 227 17.25 -3.11 0.59
C CYS A 227 18.19 -2.13 1.30
N ASN A 228 17.64 -1.14 2.02
CA ASN A 228 18.44 -0.20 2.79
C ASN A 228 19.26 -0.89 3.89
N TYR A 229 18.66 -1.83 4.62
CA TYR A 229 19.33 -2.60 5.68
C TYR A 229 20.51 -3.43 5.15
N LEU A 230 20.40 -3.94 3.93
CA LEU A 230 21.47 -4.67 3.25
C LEU A 230 22.58 -3.77 2.65
N GLY A 231 22.44 -2.44 2.76
CA GLY A 231 23.39 -1.50 2.14
C GLY A 231 23.14 -1.25 0.64
N HIS A 232 22.02 -1.72 0.11
CA HIS A 232 21.62 -1.57 -1.29
C HIS A 232 20.30 -0.80 -1.42
N PRO A 233 20.22 0.48 -1.02
CA PRO A 233 18.97 1.24 -1.06
C PRO A 233 18.42 1.35 -2.49
N ILE A 234 17.08 1.44 -2.60
CA ILE A 234 16.42 1.55 -3.90
C ILE A 234 16.68 2.93 -4.51
N ALA A 235 17.02 2.96 -5.79
CA ALA A 235 17.21 4.18 -6.56
C ALA A 235 15.93 5.03 -6.57
N GLY A 236 16.06 6.31 -6.23
CA GLY A 236 14.94 7.26 -6.17
C GLY A 236 14.05 7.15 -4.93
N ASP A 237 14.39 6.30 -3.95
CA ASP A 237 13.69 6.26 -2.67
C ASP A 237 14.09 7.47 -1.81
N LYS A 238 13.16 8.43 -1.68
CA LYS A 238 13.39 9.67 -0.92
C LYS A 238 13.43 9.45 0.59
N LYS A 239 12.92 8.31 1.07
CA LYS A 239 12.76 8.06 2.50
C LYS A 239 13.85 7.14 3.07
N TYR A 240 14.17 6.08 2.37
CA TYR A 240 15.15 5.07 2.79
C TYR A 240 16.35 5.00 1.86
N GLY A 241 16.37 5.79 0.78
CA GLY A 241 17.44 5.82 -0.19
C GLY A 241 18.65 6.66 0.25
N ASP A 242 19.75 6.49 -0.46
CA ASP A 242 20.93 7.31 -0.32
C ASP A 242 20.77 8.64 -1.06
N LYS A 243 21.12 9.75 -0.43
CA LYS A 243 20.89 11.10 -0.96
C LYS A 243 21.80 11.41 -2.17
N GLU A 244 23.07 11.05 -2.08
CA GLU A 244 24.05 11.33 -3.16
C GLU A 244 23.76 10.42 -4.36
N PHE A 245 23.44 9.17 -4.13
CA PHE A 245 23.00 8.26 -5.19
C PHE A 245 21.73 8.76 -5.89
N ASN A 246 20.74 9.25 -5.13
CA ASN A 246 19.53 9.83 -5.69
C ASN A 246 19.78 11.12 -6.47
N LYS A 247 20.76 11.93 -6.06
CA LYS A 247 21.20 13.12 -6.80
C LYS A 247 21.76 12.72 -8.17
N ARG A 248 22.67 11.73 -8.19
CA ARG A 248 23.19 11.17 -9.45
C ARG A 248 22.09 10.64 -10.35
N LEU A 249 21.08 9.95 -9.79
CA LEU A 249 19.92 9.47 -10.54
C LEU A 249 19.15 10.61 -11.20
N ILE A 250 18.96 11.75 -10.49
CA ILE A 250 18.30 12.94 -11.01
C ILE A 250 19.10 13.59 -12.14
N GLU A 251 20.44 13.63 -12.03
CA GLU A 251 21.35 14.15 -13.06
C GLU A 251 21.25 13.31 -14.35
N LEU A 252 21.02 11.99 -14.22
CA LEU A 252 20.73 11.09 -15.34
C LEU A 252 19.30 11.25 -15.91
N GLY A 253 18.47 12.16 -15.38
CA GLY A 253 17.12 12.43 -15.86
C GLY A 253 16.01 11.63 -15.18
N TYR A 254 16.31 10.78 -14.22
CA TYR A 254 15.33 9.91 -13.57
C TYR A 254 14.92 10.47 -12.20
N ARG A 255 13.61 10.62 -11.96
CA ARG A 255 13.07 11.26 -10.74
C ARG A 255 12.11 10.39 -9.94
N ARG A 256 11.90 9.14 -10.35
CA ARG A 256 11.00 8.20 -9.69
C ARG A 256 11.75 7.21 -8.79
N MET A 257 11.02 6.63 -7.83
CA MET A 257 11.49 5.44 -7.13
C MET A 257 11.45 4.24 -8.09
N MET A 258 12.59 3.55 -8.24
CA MET A 258 12.74 2.40 -9.13
C MET A 258 12.30 1.11 -8.44
N LEU A 259 10.99 1.02 -8.11
CA LEU A 259 10.34 -0.16 -7.56
C LEU A 259 9.01 -0.40 -8.28
N HIS A 260 8.85 -1.60 -8.81
CA HIS A 260 7.70 -1.99 -9.62
C HIS A 260 7.19 -3.39 -9.24
N ALA A 261 5.90 -3.54 -8.97
CA ALA A 261 5.24 -4.81 -8.74
C ALA A 261 5.01 -5.54 -10.07
N SER A 262 5.97 -6.38 -10.47
CA SER A 262 6.02 -6.99 -11.81
C SER A 262 5.00 -8.11 -12.00
N SER A 263 4.65 -8.85 -10.95
CA SER A 263 3.61 -9.89 -11.06
C SER A 263 2.99 -10.26 -9.72
N ILE A 264 1.79 -10.83 -9.82
CA ILE A 264 1.10 -11.46 -8.70
C ILE A 264 0.53 -12.80 -9.14
N HIS A 265 0.74 -13.86 -8.34
CA HIS A 265 0.25 -15.20 -8.62
C HIS A 265 -0.43 -15.80 -7.39
N PHE A 266 -1.70 -16.15 -7.53
CA PHE A 266 -2.54 -16.84 -6.54
C PHE A 266 -2.51 -18.33 -6.86
N ARG A 267 -1.63 -19.08 -6.19
CA ARG A 267 -1.31 -20.49 -6.50
C ARG A 267 -2.53 -21.40 -6.51
N ASP A 268 -3.34 -21.35 -5.45
CA ASP A 268 -4.45 -22.29 -5.22
C ASP A 268 -5.59 -22.14 -6.24
N ILE A 269 -5.68 -21.02 -6.94
CA ILE A 269 -6.71 -20.77 -7.96
C ILE A 269 -6.14 -20.60 -9.37
N GLY A 270 -4.83 -20.81 -9.55
CA GLY A 270 -4.15 -20.71 -10.85
C GLY A 270 -4.23 -19.33 -11.49
N PHE A 271 -4.52 -18.27 -10.73
CA PHE A 271 -4.66 -16.92 -11.26
C PHE A 271 -3.32 -16.17 -11.19
N SER A 272 -2.84 -15.71 -12.34
CA SER A 272 -1.59 -14.96 -12.43
C SER A 272 -1.73 -13.78 -13.39
N VAL A 273 -1.18 -12.64 -13.01
CA VAL A 273 -1.09 -11.45 -13.87
C VAL A 273 0.31 -10.86 -13.77
N LYS A 274 0.82 -10.39 -14.90
CA LYS A 274 2.10 -9.68 -15.02
C LYS A 274 1.86 -8.27 -15.53
N SER A 275 2.66 -7.32 -15.02
CA SER A 275 2.80 -5.97 -15.56
C SER A 275 4.12 -5.87 -16.31
N LYS A 276 4.13 -5.15 -17.43
CA LYS A 276 5.36 -4.83 -18.17
C LYS A 276 6.27 -4.00 -17.26
N ILE A 277 7.55 -4.38 -17.18
CA ILE A 277 8.55 -3.56 -16.51
C ILE A 277 8.62 -2.22 -17.25
N PRO A 278 8.53 -1.08 -16.54
CA PRO A 278 8.60 0.22 -17.19
C PRO A 278 9.91 0.40 -17.96
N ASP A 279 9.83 0.95 -19.17
CA ASP A 279 10.99 1.11 -20.07
C ASP A 279 12.12 1.93 -19.41
N GLU A 280 11.79 2.83 -18.48
CA GLU A 280 12.74 3.60 -17.67
C GLU A 280 13.75 2.73 -16.91
N PHE A 281 13.41 1.48 -16.54
CA PHE A 281 14.31 0.57 -15.84
C PHE A 281 15.44 0.10 -16.78
N ASN A 282 15.09 -0.29 -18.00
CA ASN A 282 16.06 -0.71 -19.00
C ASN A 282 16.89 0.49 -19.49
N LEU A 283 16.22 1.61 -19.82
CA LEU A 283 16.87 2.84 -20.26
C LEU A 283 17.89 3.36 -19.24
N LEU A 284 17.58 3.27 -17.93
CA LEU A 284 18.55 3.65 -16.90
C LEU A 284 19.81 2.76 -16.97
N LEU A 285 19.63 1.44 -17.09
CA LEU A 285 20.75 0.49 -17.13
C LEU A 285 21.56 0.57 -18.43
N ASP A 286 20.91 0.92 -19.53
CA ASP A 286 21.56 1.05 -20.85
C ASP A 286 22.33 2.38 -20.98
N ASN A 287 21.84 3.46 -20.33
CA ASN A 287 22.40 4.82 -20.44
C ASN A 287 23.52 5.13 -19.44
N ILE A 288 23.89 4.20 -18.56
CA ILE A 288 24.96 4.38 -17.58
C ILE A 288 26.30 3.67 -17.97
#